data_7bd51483ec82b14d3b1c6a16641a212b
#
_entry.id   7bd51483ec82b14d3b1c6a16641a212b
#
_cell.length_a   1.000
_cell.length_b   1.000
_cell.length_c   1.000
_cell.angle_alpha   90.00
_cell.angle_beta   90.00
_cell.angle_gamma   90.00
#
_symmetry.space_group_name_H-M   'P 1'
#
loop_
_entity.id
_entity.type
_entity.pdbx_description
1 polymer ?
#
loop_
_entity_poly.entity_id
_entity_poly.type
_entity_poly.pdbx_seq_one_letter_code
_entity_poly.pdbx_strand_id
1 'polypeptide(L)'
;GRARQGSTRAPHMVGGGVVHGPKPRNYAKKVNKKVRRLALRSALAQKISEGNVIVLDDFALETPKTKTFIDFAKTLNFDGVKQLYVTNDDTDTVDRDYFLYLSTRNIEKVAAINTRDLSVYWLIKQDKVVLTKEALATIEEVLA
;
A
#
# COMPACT_ATOMS: atom_id res chain seq x y z
N GLY A 1 5.50 20.71 -59.13
CA GLY A 1 6.53 20.90 -58.24
C GLY A 1 6.27 20.60 -56.75
N ARG A 2 6.52 19.34 -56.34
CA ARG A 2 6.54 19.01 -54.90
C ARG A 2 7.96 18.66 -54.48
N ALA A 3 8.32 18.97 -53.22
CA ALA A 3 9.58 18.53 -52.64
C ALA A 3 9.69 16.99 -52.64
N ARG A 4 10.91 16.47 -52.86
CA ARG A 4 11.17 15.02 -52.87
C ARG A 4 11.21 14.46 -51.44
N GLN A 5 10.08 14.22 -50.84
CA GLN A 5 9.95 13.80 -49.43
C GLN A 5 9.89 12.28 -49.24
N GLY A 6 9.72 11.50 -50.29
CA GLY A 6 9.66 10.05 -50.27
C GLY A 6 8.35 9.51 -49.68
N SER A 7 8.00 9.89 -48.47
CA SER A 7 6.78 9.42 -47.76
C SER A 7 6.04 10.57 -47.08
N THR A 8 4.73 10.56 -47.13
CA THR A 8 3.86 11.51 -46.42
C THR A 8 3.75 11.17 -44.91
N ARG A 9 4.23 9.99 -44.51
CA ARG A 9 4.26 9.53 -43.09
C ARG A 9 5.65 9.65 -42.48
N ALA A 10 6.55 10.43 -43.08
CA ALA A 10 7.87 10.67 -42.50
C ALA A 10 7.75 11.41 -41.16
N PRO A 11 8.69 11.20 -40.21
CA PRO A 11 8.60 11.76 -38.84
C PRO A 11 8.49 13.28 -38.74
N HIS A 12 8.94 13.99 -39.77
CA HIS A 12 8.85 15.45 -39.86
C HIS A 12 7.51 15.96 -40.40
N MET A 13 6.63 15.06 -40.83
CA MET A 13 5.31 15.42 -41.33
C MET A 13 4.27 15.40 -40.21
N VAL A 14 3.26 16.27 -40.33
CA VAL A 14 2.11 16.24 -39.41
C VAL A 14 1.37 14.89 -39.56
N GLY A 15 1.20 14.17 -38.45
CA GLY A 15 0.65 12.81 -38.46
C GLY A 15 1.63 11.72 -38.94
N GLY A 16 2.91 12.03 -39.07
CA GLY A 16 3.96 11.07 -39.39
C GLY A 16 4.32 10.13 -38.26
N GLY A 17 5.20 9.18 -38.52
CA GLY A 17 5.65 8.18 -37.57
C GLY A 17 6.47 8.77 -36.40
N VAL A 18 6.44 8.12 -35.23
CA VAL A 18 7.24 8.47 -34.05
C VAL A 18 8.60 7.79 -34.14
N VAL A 19 9.71 8.55 -34.18
CA VAL A 19 11.08 8.01 -34.32
C VAL A 19 11.64 7.58 -32.96
N HIS A 20 11.40 8.36 -31.90
CA HIS A 20 11.91 8.14 -30.56
C HIS A 20 10.76 7.85 -29.56
N GLY A 21 9.83 6.98 -29.95
CA GLY A 21 8.74 6.58 -29.08
C GLY A 21 9.21 5.84 -27.82
N PRO A 22 8.37 5.79 -26.78
CA PRO A 22 8.68 5.03 -25.56
C PRO A 22 8.82 3.54 -25.89
N LYS A 23 9.93 2.92 -25.43
CA LYS A 23 10.14 1.49 -25.57
C LYS A 23 9.87 0.80 -24.25
N PRO A 24 9.16 -0.34 -24.22
CA PRO A 24 8.97 -1.13 -23.01
C PRO A 24 10.34 -1.53 -22.44
N ARG A 25 10.55 -1.24 -21.16
CA ARG A 25 11.78 -1.66 -20.45
C ARG A 25 11.47 -2.03 -19.02
N ASN A 26 12.29 -2.89 -18.45
CA ASN A 26 12.16 -3.24 -17.04
C ASN A 26 12.79 -2.15 -16.15
N TYR A 27 12.00 -1.60 -15.23
CA TYR A 27 12.43 -0.61 -14.25
C TYR A 27 12.75 -1.23 -12.88
N ALA A 28 12.54 -2.53 -12.69
CA ALA A 28 12.79 -3.21 -11.44
C ALA A 28 14.29 -3.18 -11.09
N LYS A 29 14.60 -2.71 -9.88
CA LYS A 29 15.94 -2.74 -9.31
C LYS A 29 16.01 -3.76 -8.18
N LYS A 30 16.96 -4.69 -8.26
CA LYS A 30 17.17 -5.70 -7.22
C LYS A 30 17.79 -5.05 -5.99
N VAL A 31 17.18 -5.26 -4.82
CA VAL A 31 17.67 -4.81 -3.52
C VAL A 31 17.93 -6.03 -2.64
N ASN A 32 19.05 -6.05 -1.91
CA ASN A 32 19.42 -7.13 -1.01
C ASN A 32 18.40 -7.25 0.15
N LYS A 33 18.15 -8.49 0.62
CA LYS A 33 17.20 -8.78 1.71
C LYS A 33 17.50 -7.96 2.99
N LYS A 34 18.76 -7.89 3.40
CA LYS A 34 19.19 -7.12 4.60
C LYS A 34 18.86 -5.62 4.47
N VAL A 35 19.08 -5.03 3.29
CA VAL A 35 18.78 -3.61 3.05
C VAL A 35 17.26 -3.38 3.08
N ARG A 36 16.47 -4.30 2.54
CA ARG A 36 15.00 -4.22 2.60
C ARG A 36 14.48 -4.28 4.03
N ARG A 37 15.01 -5.20 4.86
CA ARG A 37 14.66 -5.29 6.28
C ARG A 37 15.04 -4.01 7.04
N LEU A 38 16.24 -3.50 6.80
CA LEU A 38 16.70 -2.25 7.43
C LEU A 38 15.78 -1.06 7.06
N ALA A 39 15.40 -0.95 5.79
CA ALA A 39 14.48 0.09 5.33
C ALA A 39 13.11 -0.01 6.02
N LEU A 40 12.56 -1.23 6.17
CA LEU A 40 11.29 -1.44 6.86
C LEU A 40 11.37 -1.09 8.35
N ARG A 41 12.46 -1.51 9.03
CA ARG A 41 12.74 -1.12 10.43
C ARG A 41 12.80 0.41 10.60
N SER A 42 13.52 1.08 9.72
CA SER A 42 13.67 2.54 9.79
C SER A 42 12.33 3.26 9.59
N ALA A 43 11.51 2.79 8.63
CA ALA A 43 10.19 3.37 8.39
C ALA A 43 9.23 3.15 9.57
N LEU A 44 9.23 1.96 10.18
CA LEU A 44 8.44 1.67 11.38
C LEU A 44 8.91 2.51 12.58
N ALA A 45 10.22 2.58 12.81
CA ALA A 45 10.79 3.38 13.89
C ALA A 45 10.41 4.86 13.77
N GLN A 46 10.40 5.40 12.55
CA GLN A 46 9.94 6.76 12.31
C GLN A 46 8.46 6.92 12.69
N LYS A 47 7.59 6.01 12.23
CA LYS A 47 6.14 6.05 12.56
C LYS A 47 5.87 5.96 14.05
N ILE A 48 6.66 5.14 14.77
CA ILE A 48 6.57 5.00 16.23
C ILE A 48 7.01 6.31 16.91
N SER A 49 8.15 6.90 16.48
CA SER A 49 8.65 8.15 17.06
C SER A 49 7.70 9.34 16.85
N GLU A 50 6.95 9.34 15.75
CA GLU A 50 5.91 10.33 15.44
C GLU A 50 4.59 10.09 16.21
N GLY A 51 4.46 8.99 16.96
CA GLY A 51 3.21 8.62 17.63
C GLY A 51 2.07 8.25 16.65
N ASN A 52 2.43 7.73 15.49
CA ASN A 52 1.50 7.40 14.41
C ASN A 52 1.16 5.91 14.33
N VAL A 53 1.58 5.12 15.31
CA VAL A 53 1.30 3.68 15.41
C VAL A 53 0.36 3.41 16.58
N ILE A 54 -0.70 2.67 16.33
CA ILE A 54 -1.64 2.18 17.35
C ILE A 54 -1.67 0.66 17.28
N VAL A 55 -1.60 0.02 18.44
CA VAL A 55 -1.74 -1.44 18.56
C VAL A 55 -3.09 -1.75 19.18
N LEU A 56 -3.86 -2.59 18.52
CA LEU A 56 -5.14 -3.10 18.99
C LEU A 56 -4.97 -4.54 19.50
N ASP A 57 -5.74 -4.91 20.50
CA ASP A 57 -5.74 -6.28 21.00
C ASP A 57 -6.19 -7.26 19.92
N ASP A 58 -7.33 -6.98 19.31
CA ASP A 58 -7.89 -7.70 18.17
C ASP A 58 -8.76 -6.75 17.35
N PHE A 59 -8.99 -7.09 16.09
CA PHE A 59 -9.91 -6.37 15.23
C PHE A 59 -10.85 -7.36 14.54
N ALA A 60 -12.04 -7.51 15.10
CA ALA A 60 -13.06 -8.40 14.56
C ALA A 60 -14.29 -7.62 14.10
N LEU A 61 -14.63 -7.75 12.82
CA LEU A 61 -15.91 -7.32 12.27
C LEU A 61 -16.81 -8.55 12.11
N GLU A 62 -17.99 -8.55 12.72
CA GLU A 62 -18.97 -9.61 12.54
C GLU A 62 -19.60 -9.61 11.14
N THR A 63 -19.65 -8.45 10.51
CA THR A 63 -20.23 -8.27 9.17
C THR A 63 -19.42 -7.28 8.35
N PRO A 64 -19.24 -7.52 7.03
CA PRO A 64 -18.45 -6.66 6.15
C PRO A 64 -19.23 -5.39 5.76
N LYS A 65 -19.44 -4.47 6.70
CA LYS A 65 -20.15 -3.22 6.47
C LYS A 65 -19.23 -2.01 6.61
N THR A 66 -19.16 -1.18 5.57
CA THR A 66 -18.38 0.08 5.57
C THR A 66 -18.83 1.05 6.67
N LYS A 67 -20.13 1.11 6.99
CA LYS A 67 -20.66 1.99 8.04
C LYS A 67 -20.10 1.64 9.40
N THR A 68 -20.09 0.36 9.76
CA THR A 68 -19.54 -0.12 11.05
C THR A 68 -18.05 0.22 11.17
N PHE A 69 -17.30 0.07 10.07
CA PHE A 69 -15.90 0.46 10.05
C PHE A 69 -15.70 1.97 10.23
N ILE A 70 -16.51 2.81 9.57
CA ILE A 70 -16.43 4.28 9.69
C ILE A 70 -16.73 4.71 11.13
N ASP A 71 -17.73 4.13 11.77
CA ASP A 71 -18.07 4.43 13.16
C ASP A 71 -16.93 4.01 14.11
N PHE A 72 -16.27 2.88 13.85
CA PHE A 72 -15.06 2.49 14.55
C PHE A 72 -13.90 3.48 14.32
N ALA A 73 -13.62 3.88 13.08
CA ALA A 73 -12.54 4.83 12.77
C ALA A 73 -12.75 6.20 13.44
N LYS A 74 -14.00 6.63 13.62
CA LYS A 74 -14.35 7.85 14.37
C LYS A 74 -13.98 7.73 15.86
N THR A 75 -14.14 6.56 16.47
CA THR A 75 -13.73 6.36 17.88
C THR A 75 -12.24 6.54 18.10
N LEU A 76 -11.44 6.27 17.05
CA LEU A 76 -9.99 6.49 17.05
C LEU A 76 -9.59 7.94 16.66
N ASN A 77 -10.55 8.81 16.39
CA ASN A 77 -10.32 10.19 15.89
C ASN A 77 -9.51 10.22 14.59
N PHE A 78 -9.76 9.31 13.66
CA PHE A 78 -9.04 9.19 12.39
C PHE A 78 -9.80 9.76 11.19
N ASP A 79 -10.77 10.65 11.43
CA ASP A 79 -11.54 11.27 10.36
C ASP A 79 -10.63 12.03 9.38
N GLY A 80 -10.75 11.69 8.11
CA GLY A 80 -10.02 12.36 7.03
C GLY A 80 -8.52 12.08 6.93
N VAL A 81 -7.96 11.26 7.80
CA VAL A 81 -6.53 10.87 7.83
C VAL A 81 -6.33 9.59 7.03
N LYS A 82 -5.18 9.44 6.39
CA LYS A 82 -4.81 8.20 5.70
C LYS A 82 -4.43 7.12 6.71
N GLN A 83 -5.08 5.96 6.61
CA GLN A 83 -4.98 4.88 7.60
C GLN A 83 -4.54 3.58 6.95
N LEU A 84 -3.63 2.88 7.60
CA LEU A 84 -3.19 1.54 7.25
C LEU A 84 -3.56 0.57 8.38
N TYR A 85 -4.34 -0.43 8.06
CA TYR A 85 -4.64 -1.54 8.97
C TYR A 85 -3.81 -2.75 8.54
N VAL A 86 -3.08 -3.32 9.50
CA VAL A 86 -2.26 -4.51 9.26
C VAL A 86 -2.71 -5.62 10.18
N THR A 87 -3.16 -6.72 9.59
CA THR A 87 -3.64 -7.91 10.27
C THR A 87 -2.71 -9.09 9.99
N ASN A 88 -2.80 -10.15 10.77
CA ASN A 88 -2.03 -11.37 10.54
C ASN A 88 -2.81 -12.32 9.60
N ASP A 89 -2.09 -13.12 8.82
CA ASP A 89 -2.63 -14.05 7.83
C ASP A 89 -2.74 -15.46 8.46
N ASP A 90 -3.41 -15.58 9.60
CA ASP A 90 -3.65 -16.88 10.22
C ASP A 90 -4.88 -17.56 9.64
N THR A 91 -4.79 -18.89 9.48
CA THR A 91 -5.83 -19.72 8.87
C THR A 91 -7.19 -19.65 9.60
N ASP A 92 -7.15 -19.33 10.88
CA ASP A 92 -8.36 -19.26 11.73
C ASP A 92 -9.06 -17.89 11.65
N THR A 93 -8.39 -16.87 11.12
CA THR A 93 -8.89 -15.48 11.06
C THR A 93 -9.21 -15.00 9.64
N VAL A 94 -9.11 -15.87 8.64
CA VAL A 94 -9.30 -15.52 7.21
C VAL A 94 -10.60 -14.75 6.94
N ASP A 95 -11.68 -15.14 7.59
CA ASP A 95 -12.97 -14.46 7.41
C ASP A 95 -12.96 -13.04 7.97
N ARG A 96 -12.30 -12.81 9.11
CA ARG A 96 -12.21 -11.49 9.76
C ARG A 96 -11.40 -10.51 8.95
N ASP A 97 -10.25 -10.94 8.44
CA ASP A 97 -9.37 -10.14 7.60
C ASP A 97 -10.03 -9.81 6.27
N TYR A 98 -10.75 -10.78 5.72
CA TYR A 98 -11.55 -10.58 4.51
C TYR A 98 -12.70 -9.57 4.75
N PHE A 99 -13.38 -9.63 5.88
CA PHE A 99 -14.42 -8.65 6.23
C PHE A 99 -13.84 -7.25 6.43
N LEU A 100 -12.66 -7.13 7.04
CA LEU A 100 -11.95 -5.87 7.14
C LEU A 100 -11.61 -5.31 5.75
N TYR A 101 -11.05 -6.12 4.86
CA TYR A 101 -10.76 -5.73 3.48
C TYR A 101 -12.02 -5.28 2.73
N LEU A 102 -13.11 -6.03 2.80
CA LEU A 102 -14.38 -5.67 2.15
C LEU A 102 -14.96 -4.36 2.71
N SER A 103 -14.83 -4.13 4.01
CA SER A 103 -15.34 -2.94 4.69
C SER A 103 -14.54 -1.68 4.35
N THR A 104 -13.24 -1.83 4.08
CA THR A 104 -12.30 -0.71 3.88
C THR A 104 -12.05 -0.37 2.42
N ARG A 105 -12.14 -1.33 1.48
CA ARG A 105 -11.72 -1.16 0.08
C ARG A 105 -12.41 -0.02 -0.66
N ASN A 106 -13.61 0.37 -0.26
CA ASN A 106 -14.36 1.48 -0.88
C ASN A 106 -14.05 2.85 -0.24
N ILE A 107 -13.21 2.90 0.78
CA ILE A 107 -12.86 4.14 1.48
C ILE A 107 -11.51 4.62 0.96
N GLU A 108 -11.47 5.78 0.31
CA GLU A 108 -10.30 6.30 -0.43
C GLU A 108 -9.01 6.38 0.40
N LYS A 109 -9.12 6.74 1.68
CA LYS A 109 -7.96 7.00 2.55
C LYS A 109 -7.59 5.82 3.46
N VAL A 110 -8.22 4.68 3.31
CA VAL A 110 -8.02 3.51 4.14
C VAL A 110 -7.46 2.36 3.31
N ALA A 111 -6.48 1.66 3.85
CA ALA A 111 -5.95 0.43 3.28
C ALA A 111 -5.89 -0.65 4.36
N ALA A 112 -6.31 -1.86 4.05
CA ALA A 112 -6.10 -3.04 4.87
C ALA A 112 -5.19 -4.01 4.13
N ILE A 113 -4.15 -4.47 4.79
CA ILE A 113 -3.15 -5.40 4.24
C ILE A 113 -2.77 -6.43 5.28
N ASN A 114 -2.23 -7.56 4.84
CA ASN A 114 -1.65 -8.56 5.70
C ASN A 114 -0.19 -8.24 6.04
N THR A 115 0.34 -8.82 7.11
CA THR A 115 1.74 -8.67 7.52
C THR A 115 2.71 -9.04 6.40
N ARG A 116 2.39 -10.03 5.55
CA ARG A 116 3.21 -10.45 4.40
C ARG A 116 3.37 -9.38 3.33
N ASP A 117 2.35 -8.53 3.15
CA ASP A 117 2.31 -7.46 2.16
C ASP A 117 2.84 -6.13 2.69
N LEU A 118 3.23 -6.10 3.97
CA LEU A 118 3.77 -4.89 4.59
C LEU A 118 5.07 -4.47 3.90
N SER A 119 5.07 -3.25 3.40
CA SER A 119 6.22 -2.66 2.72
C SER A 119 6.44 -1.21 3.14
N VAL A 120 7.66 -0.72 2.89
CA VAL A 120 8.02 0.70 3.14
C VAL A 120 7.07 1.65 2.41
N TYR A 121 6.59 1.27 1.21
CA TYR A 121 5.63 2.06 0.45
C TYR A 121 4.35 2.32 1.24
N TRP A 122 3.77 1.28 1.84
CA TRP A 122 2.54 1.42 2.62
C TRP A 122 2.74 2.28 3.85
N LEU A 123 3.86 2.10 4.56
CA LEU A 123 4.18 2.90 5.76
C LEU A 123 4.36 4.39 5.44
N ILE A 124 4.99 4.73 4.31
CA ILE A 124 5.20 6.12 3.91
C ILE A 124 3.91 6.74 3.35
N LYS A 125 3.13 5.97 2.60
CA LYS A 125 1.91 6.45 1.95
C LYS A 125 0.82 6.83 2.93
N GLN A 126 0.73 6.11 4.06
CA GLN A 126 -0.32 6.29 5.07
C GLN A 126 0.21 7.09 6.26
N ASP A 127 -0.66 7.88 6.87
CA ASP A 127 -0.29 8.73 8.00
C ASP A 127 -0.33 7.96 9.32
N LYS A 128 -1.39 7.20 9.56
CA LYS A 128 -1.59 6.37 10.76
C LYS A 128 -1.51 4.88 10.41
N VAL A 129 -0.89 4.12 11.29
CA VAL A 129 -0.75 2.67 11.16
C VAL A 129 -1.39 2.00 12.37
N VAL A 130 -2.31 1.09 12.10
CA VAL A 130 -3.01 0.31 13.12
C VAL A 130 -2.59 -1.15 12.95
N LEU A 131 -2.05 -1.74 14.00
CA LEU A 131 -1.56 -3.12 14.02
C LEU A 131 -2.39 -3.93 15.02
N THR A 132 -2.67 -5.19 14.72
CA THR A 132 -3.11 -6.13 15.74
C THR A 132 -1.91 -6.64 16.54
N LYS A 133 -2.11 -7.11 17.78
CA LYS A 133 -1.03 -7.72 18.60
C LYS A 133 -0.36 -8.88 17.88
N GLU A 134 -1.13 -9.72 17.22
CA GLU A 134 -0.62 -10.85 16.45
C GLU A 134 0.24 -10.40 15.28
N ALA A 135 -0.24 -9.38 14.53
CA ALA A 135 0.54 -8.79 13.44
C ALA A 135 1.85 -8.19 13.95
N LEU A 136 1.84 -7.53 15.10
CA LEU A 136 3.05 -6.98 15.71
C LEU A 136 4.06 -8.08 16.05
N ALA A 137 3.64 -9.17 16.69
CA ALA A 137 4.52 -10.30 17.02
C ALA A 137 5.17 -10.91 15.77
N THR A 138 4.38 -11.11 14.70
CA THR A 138 4.89 -11.62 13.42
C THR A 138 5.90 -10.65 12.77
N ILE A 139 5.63 -9.34 12.84
CA ILE A 139 6.55 -8.32 12.32
C ILE A 139 7.87 -8.32 13.10
N GLU A 140 7.82 -8.44 14.42
CA GLU A 140 9.02 -8.51 15.29
C GLU A 140 9.87 -9.74 14.93
N GLU A 141 9.25 -10.91 14.77
CA GLU A 141 9.96 -12.14 14.36
C GLU A 141 10.65 -11.99 13.00
N VAL A 142 9.95 -11.46 11.99
CA VAL A 142 10.50 -11.27 10.64
C VAL A 142 11.61 -10.24 10.61
N LEU A 143 11.55 -9.22 11.46
CA LEU A 143 12.52 -8.14 11.52
C LEU A 143 13.66 -8.40 12.51
N ALA A 144 13.57 -9.33 13.38
CA ALA A 144 14.68 -9.77 14.24
C ALA A 144 15.82 -10.36 13.40
#